data_7052ec09790fafdf050bb910ac1713ca
#
_entry.id   7052ec09790fafdf050bb910ac1713ca
#
_cell.length_a   1.000
_cell.length_b   1.000
_cell.length_c   1.000
_cell.angle_alpha   90.00
_cell.angle_beta   90.00
_cell.angle_gamma   90.00
#
_symmetry.space_group_name_H-M   'P 1'
#
loop_
_entity.id
_entity.type
_entity.pdbx_description
1 polymer ?
#
loop_
_entity_poly.entity_id
_entity_poly.type
_entity_poly.pdbx_seq_one_letter_code
_entity_poly.pdbx_strand_id
1 'polypeptide(L)'
;GPAGGTAAYHLAKQGRSVLVLERESLPRYKACGGGVSPAIAKWFDFDFSPVISLKVDTIRFTWKKGDPVETKIQTIEPVWMVQRDVFDHFLVKQAVSKGAELKDSTEVKSIEFKSDHWEVSTANGIFSARYLVAADGAAGPMAKWLGFKEPKRRMAAALEAPAAPGQDKSKILFEFGTIKNGYIW
;
A
#
# COMPACT_ATOMS: atom_id res chain seq x y z
N GLY A 1 3.89 -0.23 4.37
CA GLY A 1 2.88 0.00 3.36
C GLY A 1 1.54 0.46 3.96
N PRO A 2 0.46 0.61 3.15
CA PRO A 2 -0.78 1.22 3.65
C PRO A 2 -1.42 0.44 4.80
N ALA A 3 -1.34 -0.88 4.83
CA ALA A 3 -1.89 -1.68 5.91
C ALA A 3 -1.22 -1.36 7.26
N GLY A 4 0.12 -1.36 7.29
CA GLY A 4 0.88 -1.03 8.49
C GLY A 4 0.69 0.42 8.94
N GLY A 5 0.73 1.36 7.99
CA GLY A 5 0.50 2.79 8.27
C GLY A 5 -0.89 3.05 8.85
N THR A 6 -1.93 2.42 8.29
CA THR A 6 -3.30 2.51 8.79
C THR A 6 -3.45 1.92 10.19
N ALA A 7 -2.92 0.71 10.41
CA ALA A 7 -2.97 0.07 11.73
C ALA A 7 -2.26 0.93 12.78
N ALA A 8 -1.07 1.43 12.46
CA ALA A 8 -0.31 2.29 13.35
C ALA A 8 -1.06 3.59 13.68
N TYR A 9 -1.67 4.23 12.67
CA TYR A 9 -2.47 5.43 12.88
C TYR A 9 -3.62 5.20 13.87
N HIS A 10 -4.44 4.15 13.65
CA HIS A 10 -5.59 3.90 14.51
C HIS A 10 -5.21 3.49 15.93
N LEU A 11 -4.14 2.72 16.09
CA LEU A 11 -3.64 2.33 17.40
C LEU A 11 -3.06 3.53 18.16
N ALA A 12 -2.22 4.35 17.51
CA ALA A 12 -1.65 5.55 18.12
C ALA A 12 -2.73 6.57 18.47
N LYS A 13 -3.73 6.77 17.59
CA LYS A 13 -4.90 7.63 17.87
C LYS A 13 -5.67 7.20 19.14
N GLN A 14 -5.64 5.91 19.47
CA GLN A 14 -6.23 5.36 20.70
C GLN A 14 -5.26 5.43 21.90
N GLY A 15 -4.15 6.13 21.79
CA GLY A 15 -3.17 6.26 22.88
C GLY A 15 -2.33 5.00 23.12
N ARG A 16 -2.25 4.07 22.17
CA ARG A 16 -1.39 2.91 22.28
C ARG A 16 0.04 3.26 21.89
N SER A 17 1.02 2.70 22.61
CA SER A 17 2.42 2.75 22.23
C SER A 17 2.62 1.89 20.98
N VAL A 18 3.06 2.49 19.87
CA VAL A 18 3.20 1.84 18.58
C VAL A 18 4.57 2.11 17.98
N LEU A 19 5.26 1.04 17.61
CA LEU A 19 6.49 1.11 16.82
C LEU A 19 6.22 0.54 15.43
N VAL A 20 6.54 1.31 14.40
CA VAL A 20 6.51 0.91 13.00
C VAL A 20 7.93 0.61 12.55
N LEU A 21 8.16 -0.63 12.11
CA LEU A 21 9.42 -1.03 11.47
C LEU A 21 9.20 -1.14 9.97
N GLU A 22 9.96 -0.40 9.17
CA GLU A 22 9.98 -0.46 7.72
C GLU A 22 11.39 -0.78 7.24
N ARG A 23 11.55 -1.78 6.37
CA ARG A 23 12.87 -2.20 5.90
C ARG A 23 13.54 -1.20 4.96
N GLU A 24 12.71 -0.47 4.17
CA GLU A 24 13.20 0.52 3.22
C GLU A 24 13.23 1.91 3.87
N SER A 25 14.06 2.81 3.35
CA SER A 25 13.98 4.23 3.68
C SER A 25 12.73 4.85 3.04
N LEU A 26 11.95 5.61 3.80
CA LEU A 26 10.76 6.29 3.29
C LEU A 26 11.09 7.72 2.79
N PRO A 27 10.45 8.18 1.69
CA PRO A 27 9.49 7.49 0.82
C PRO A 27 10.15 6.43 -0.07
N ARG A 28 9.46 5.31 -0.32
CA ARG A 28 10.00 4.22 -1.12
C ARG A 28 9.12 3.89 -2.32
N TYR A 29 9.73 3.50 -3.42
CA TYR A 29 9.03 3.03 -4.59
C TYR A 29 8.22 1.75 -4.31
N LYS A 30 7.03 1.69 -4.89
CA LYS A 30 6.20 0.48 -4.90
C LYS A 30 5.34 0.46 -6.16
N ALA A 31 5.65 -0.37 -7.13
CA ALA A 31 4.85 -0.54 -8.34
C ALA A 31 3.38 -0.83 -8.00
N CYS A 32 2.47 0.01 -8.52
CA CYS A 32 1.03 -0.08 -8.29
C CYS A 32 0.30 0.90 -9.22
N GLY A 33 -0.85 0.51 -9.77
CA GLY A 33 -1.70 1.42 -10.54
C GLY A 33 -2.26 2.61 -9.76
N GLY A 34 -2.12 2.63 -8.43
CA GLY A 34 -2.44 3.80 -7.61
C GLY A 34 -3.93 4.10 -7.42
N GLY A 35 -4.83 3.23 -7.90
CA GLY A 35 -6.27 3.44 -7.72
C GLY A 35 -6.72 3.19 -6.28
N VAL A 36 -7.32 4.19 -5.64
CA VAL A 36 -7.80 4.14 -4.25
C VAL A 36 -9.26 4.60 -4.21
N SER A 37 -10.10 3.81 -3.55
CA SER A 37 -11.49 4.22 -3.33
C SER A 37 -11.57 5.40 -2.37
N PRO A 38 -12.31 6.48 -2.69
CA PRO A 38 -12.50 7.62 -1.79
C PRO A 38 -13.21 7.23 -0.48
N ALA A 39 -13.90 6.08 -0.46
CA ALA A 39 -14.58 5.58 0.73
C ALA A 39 -13.63 5.35 1.92
N ILE A 40 -12.32 5.24 1.70
CA ILE A 40 -11.36 5.11 2.81
C ILE A 40 -11.36 6.35 3.71
N ALA A 41 -11.68 7.54 3.19
CA ALA A 41 -11.65 8.78 3.95
C ALA A 41 -12.51 8.72 5.23
N LYS A 42 -13.62 7.97 5.20
CA LYS A 42 -14.52 7.83 6.36
C LYS A 42 -13.88 7.18 7.58
N TRP A 43 -12.73 6.53 7.42
CA TRP A 43 -12.03 5.87 8.52
C TRP A 43 -10.96 6.74 9.17
N PHE A 44 -10.74 7.95 8.63
CA PHE A 44 -9.67 8.83 9.10
C PHE A 44 -10.21 10.22 9.42
N ASP A 45 -9.51 10.95 10.28
CA ASP A 45 -9.82 12.33 10.68
C ASP A 45 -8.89 13.37 10.05
N PHE A 46 -8.23 13.00 8.96
CA PHE A 46 -7.36 13.89 8.18
C PHE A 46 -7.75 13.92 6.69
N ASP A 47 -7.33 14.99 6.02
CA ASP A 47 -7.55 15.20 4.60
C ASP A 47 -6.52 14.44 3.75
N PHE A 48 -6.99 13.70 2.74
CA PHE A 48 -6.16 13.00 1.76
C PHE A 48 -5.79 13.86 0.53
N SER A 49 -6.36 15.06 0.38
CA SER A 49 -6.12 15.92 -0.79
C SER A 49 -4.64 16.12 -1.12
N PRO A 50 -3.71 16.25 -0.15
CA PRO A 50 -2.29 16.44 -0.45
C PRO A 50 -1.61 15.27 -1.18
N VAL A 51 -2.22 14.08 -1.18
CA VAL A 51 -1.64 12.86 -1.77
C VAL A 51 -2.46 12.29 -2.92
N ILE A 52 -3.52 12.98 -3.33
CA ILE A 52 -4.32 12.63 -4.50
C ILE A 52 -3.72 13.31 -5.71
N SER A 53 -3.12 12.53 -6.61
CA SER A 53 -2.53 13.06 -7.84
C SER A 53 -3.59 13.40 -8.90
N LEU A 54 -4.66 12.61 -8.94
CA LEU A 54 -5.73 12.74 -9.94
C LEU A 54 -7.02 12.11 -9.41
N LYS A 55 -8.17 12.65 -9.80
CA LYS A 55 -9.49 12.05 -9.57
C LYS A 55 -10.08 11.62 -10.91
N VAL A 56 -10.47 10.34 -11.02
CA VAL A 56 -10.94 9.75 -12.27
C VAL A 56 -12.26 9.02 -12.06
N ASP A 57 -13.23 9.31 -12.92
CA ASP A 57 -14.56 8.68 -12.89
C ASP A 57 -14.85 7.79 -14.10
N THR A 58 -13.95 7.76 -15.08
CA THR A 58 -14.14 7.03 -16.34
C THR A 58 -13.07 5.95 -16.51
N ILE A 59 -13.50 4.77 -16.90
CA ILE A 59 -12.62 3.66 -17.28
C ILE A 59 -12.85 3.36 -18.75
N ARG A 60 -11.75 3.18 -19.49
CA ARG A 60 -11.75 2.69 -20.86
C ARG A 60 -11.02 1.36 -20.93
N PHE A 61 -11.66 0.39 -21.54
CA PHE A 61 -11.10 -0.91 -21.84
C PHE A 61 -10.88 -1.03 -23.35
N THR A 62 -9.78 -1.67 -23.76
CA THR A 62 -9.51 -2.03 -25.13
C THR A 62 -9.01 -3.48 -25.21
N TRP A 63 -9.23 -4.12 -26.36
CA TRP A 63 -8.71 -5.44 -26.69
C TRP A 63 -7.85 -5.34 -27.94
N LYS A 64 -6.55 -5.67 -27.82
CA LYS A 64 -5.57 -5.58 -28.94
C LYS A 64 -5.63 -4.22 -29.64
N LYS A 65 -5.75 -3.14 -28.85
CA LYS A 65 -5.86 -1.74 -29.27
C LYS A 65 -7.14 -1.40 -30.08
N GLY A 66 -8.09 -2.33 -30.15
CA GLY A 66 -9.41 -2.15 -30.78
C GLY A 66 -10.55 -2.25 -29.76
N ASP A 67 -11.76 -2.25 -30.28
CA ASP A 67 -13.03 -2.46 -29.54
C ASP A 67 -13.13 -1.66 -28.23
N PRO A 68 -13.04 -0.32 -28.26
CA PRO A 68 -13.06 0.49 -27.06
C PRO A 68 -14.42 0.45 -26.36
N VAL A 69 -14.41 0.13 -25.08
CA VAL A 69 -15.57 0.24 -24.20
C VAL A 69 -15.26 1.25 -23.12
N GLU A 70 -16.07 2.28 -23.01
CA GLU A 70 -15.97 3.30 -21.95
C GLU A 70 -17.16 3.18 -21.00
N THR A 71 -16.88 3.29 -19.71
CA THR A 71 -17.90 3.33 -18.67
C THR A 71 -17.54 4.33 -17.58
N LYS A 72 -18.55 4.99 -17.05
CA LYS A 72 -18.39 5.79 -15.83
C LYS A 72 -18.48 4.90 -14.60
N ILE A 73 -17.59 5.14 -13.65
CA ILE A 73 -17.66 4.52 -12.34
C ILE A 73 -18.81 5.18 -11.58
N GLN A 74 -19.83 4.40 -11.25
CA GLN A 74 -21.00 4.88 -10.51
C GLN A 74 -20.70 4.92 -9.01
N THR A 75 -19.86 5.83 -8.59
CA THR A 75 -19.56 6.13 -7.18
C THR A 75 -19.92 7.58 -6.87
N ILE A 76 -20.17 7.87 -5.58
CA ILE A 76 -20.48 9.24 -5.13
C ILE A 76 -19.32 10.20 -5.45
N GLU A 77 -18.07 9.71 -5.35
CA GLU A 77 -16.86 10.45 -5.67
C GLU A 77 -16.00 9.67 -6.67
N PRO A 78 -15.25 10.37 -7.54
CA PRO A 78 -14.27 9.75 -8.43
C PRO A 78 -13.21 8.96 -7.69
N VAL A 79 -12.68 7.91 -8.34
CA VAL A 79 -11.52 7.15 -7.81
C VAL A 79 -10.31 8.06 -7.69
N TRP A 80 -9.61 7.97 -6.59
CA TRP A 80 -8.36 8.67 -6.38
C TRP A 80 -7.21 7.90 -7.01
N MET A 81 -6.38 8.61 -7.77
CA MET A 81 -5.12 8.09 -8.27
C MET A 81 -3.99 8.67 -7.41
N VAL A 82 -3.18 7.81 -6.84
CA VAL A 82 -2.10 8.19 -5.92
C VAL A 82 -0.76 7.60 -6.35
N GLN A 83 0.32 8.29 -6.03
CA GLN A 83 1.66 7.72 -6.09
C GLN A 83 1.96 7.02 -4.77
N ARG A 84 2.33 5.73 -4.84
CA ARG A 84 2.44 4.86 -3.67
C ARG A 84 3.56 5.23 -2.71
N ASP A 85 4.65 5.79 -3.20
CA ASP A 85 5.71 6.33 -2.37
C ASP A 85 5.22 7.49 -1.50
N VAL A 86 4.52 8.44 -2.11
CA VAL A 86 3.93 9.60 -1.41
C VAL A 86 2.81 9.16 -0.48
N PHE A 87 1.87 8.34 -0.99
CA PHE A 87 0.70 7.90 -0.23
C PHE A 87 1.06 7.04 0.99
N ASP A 88 1.94 6.06 0.81
CA ASP A 88 2.34 5.16 1.89
C ASP A 88 3.09 5.95 2.98
N HIS A 89 3.98 6.86 2.59
CA HIS A 89 4.71 7.72 3.52
C HIS A 89 3.79 8.69 4.25
N PHE A 90 2.79 9.24 3.56
CA PHE A 90 1.79 10.12 4.18
C PHE A 90 1.02 9.40 5.29
N LEU A 91 0.55 8.17 5.07
CA LEU A 91 -0.14 7.38 6.10
C LEU A 91 0.74 7.16 7.34
N VAL A 92 2.03 6.87 7.13
CA VAL A 92 2.97 6.70 8.24
C VAL A 92 3.19 8.03 8.97
N LYS A 93 3.32 9.16 8.26
CA LYS A 93 3.40 10.49 8.88
C LYS A 93 2.16 10.80 9.74
N GLN A 94 0.97 10.43 9.27
CA GLN A 94 -0.24 10.59 10.07
C GLN A 94 -0.20 9.71 11.34
N ALA A 95 0.34 8.50 11.26
CA ALA A 95 0.54 7.66 12.45
C ALA A 95 1.54 8.30 13.44
N VAL A 96 2.65 8.83 12.94
CA VAL A 96 3.65 9.54 13.77
C VAL A 96 3.05 10.77 14.41
N SER A 97 2.21 11.55 13.71
CA SER A 97 1.53 12.71 14.29
C SER A 97 0.56 12.35 15.43
N LYS A 98 0.12 11.10 15.51
CA LYS A 98 -0.71 10.57 16.61
C LYS A 98 0.13 9.87 17.69
N GLY A 99 1.47 9.91 17.60
CA GLY A 99 2.38 9.39 18.62
C GLY A 99 3.01 8.02 18.33
N ALA A 100 2.84 7.48 17.12
CA ALA A 100 3.60 6.29 16.71
C ALA A 100 5.08 6.65 16.49
N GLU A 101 5.97 5.74 16.84
CA GLU A 101 7.39 5.81 16.50
C GLU A 101 7.64 5.09 15.16
N LEU A 102 8.44 5.69 14.29
CA LEU A 102 8.90 5.08 13.02
C LEU A 102 10.40 4.78 13.10
N LYS A 103 10.75 3.56 12.76
CA LYS A 103 12.13 3.18 12.39
C LYS A 103 12.11 2.60 10.98
N ASP A 104 12.42 3.44 10.01
CA ASP A 104 12.65 2.99 8.64
C ASP A 104 14.08 2.45 8.48
N SER A 105 14.45 1.98 7.29
CA SER A 105 15.74 1.30 7.06
C SER A 105 16.02 0.20 8.09
N THR A 106 14.95 -0.39 8.65
CA THR A 106 15.02 -1.36 9.75
C THR A 106 14.28 -2.64 9.36
N GLU A 107 15.04 -3.58 8.79
CA GLU A 107 14.50 -4.87 8.37
C GLU A 107 14.38 -5.84 9.55
N VAL A 108 13.17 -6.41 9.72
CA VAL A 108 12.93 -7.48 10.67
C VAL A 108 13.54 -8.78 10.12
N LYS A 109 14.41 -9.42 10.90
CA LYS A 109 15.12 -10.65 10.54
C LYS A 109 14.45 -11.91 11.08
N SER A 110 13.85 -11.82 12.25
CA SER A 110 13.09 -12.91 12.86
C SER A 110 12.13 -12.37 13.91
N ILE A 111 11.16 -13.21 14.28
CA ILE A 111 10.23 -12.98 15.37
C ILE A 111 10.16 -14.22 16.25
N GLU A 112 10.00 -14.04 17.54
CA GLU A 112 9.80 -15.11 18.49
C GLU A 112 8.77 -14.69 19.54
N PHE A 113 7.80 -15.55 19.85
CA PHE A 113 6.89 -15.33 20.95
C PHE A 113 7.50 -15.90 22.23
N LYS A 114 7.77 -15.06 23.18
CA LYS A 114 8.14 -15.40 24.54
C LYS A 114 6.86 -15.51 25.40
N SER A 115 6.95 -15.97 26.58
CA SER A 115 5.80 -16.29 27.45
C SER A 115 4.60 -15.34 27.38
N ASP A 116 4.82 -14.02 27.18
CA ASP A 116 3.79 -12.98 27.22
C ASP A 116 3.98 -11.83 26.20
N HIS A 117 5.05 -11.88 25.40
CA HIS A 117 5.38 -10.83 24.44
C HIS A 117 6.10 -11.37 23.21
N TRP A 118 6.14 -10.57 22.16
CA TRP A 118 6.93 -10.82 20.96
C TRP A 118 8.29 -10.16 21.07
N GLU A 119 9.33 -10.89 20.72
CA GLU A 119 10.65 -10.36 20.39
C GLU A 119 10.79 -10.26 18.88
N VAL A 120 11.19 -9.10 18.40
CA VAL A 120 11.37 -8.78 16.99
C VAL A 120 12.83 -8.40 16.77
N SER A 121 13.59 -9.27 16.12
CA SER A 121 15.02 -9.09 15.90
C SER A 121 15.29 -8.33 14.61
N THR A 122 16.21 -7.38 14.67
CA THR A 122 16.70 -6.58 13.54
C THR A 122 18.23 -6.49 13.58
N ALA A 123 18.84 -5.92 12.55
CA ALA A 123 20.28 -5.63 12.59
C ALA A 123 20.67 -4.61 13.68
N ASN A 124 19.70 -3.78 14.11
CA ASN A 124 19.92 -2.67 15.06
C ASN A 124 19.50 -3.04 16.51
N GLY A 125 19.21 -4.30 16.76
CA GLY A 125 18.80 -4.79 18.10
C GLY A 125 17.46 -5.52 18.10
N ILE A 126 16.98 -5.82 19.29
CA ILE A 126 15.72 -6.54 19.55
C ILE A 126 14.69 -5.55 20.10
N PHE A 127 13.48 -5.59 19.56
CA PHE A 127 12.33 -4.85 20.06
C PHE A 127 11.32 -5.82 20.66
N SER A 128 10.68 -5.43 21.75
CA SER A 128 9.67 -6.23 22.43
C SER A 128 8.31 -5.57 22.40
N ALA A 129 7.26 -6.35 22.15
CA ALA A 129 5.88 -5.85 22.14
C ALA A 129 4.89 -6.96 22.54
N ARG A 130 3.82 -6.58 23.25
CA ARG A 130 2.74 -7.52 23.58
C ARG A 130 1.97 -8.03 22.36
N TYR A 131 1.87 -7.21 21.34
CA TYR A 131 1.15 -7.50 20.09
C TYR A 131 2.03 -7.19 18.89
N LEU A 132 1.94 -8.04 17.88
CA LEU A 132 2.63 -7.89 16.61
C LEU A 132 1.61 -7.84 15.47
N VAL A 133 1.70 -6.81 14.63
CA VAL A 133 0.90 -6.69 13.41
C VAL A 133 1.79 -6.97 12.21
N ALA A 134 1.59 -8.11 11.56
CA ALA A 134 2.27 -8.46 10.31
C ALA A 134 1.64 -7.72 9.14
N ALA A 135 2.35 -6.72 8.60
CA ALA A 135 1.92 -5.90 7.47
C ALA A 135 3.00 -5.79 6.39
N ASP A 136 3.78 -6.85 6.24
CA ASP A 136 4.97 -6.98 5.39
C ASP A 136 4.66 -7.25 3.91
N GLY A 137 3.37 -7.32 3.55
CA GLY A 137 2.89 -7.46 2.18
C GLY A 137 2.97 -8.90 1.65
N ALA A 138 2.57 -9.08 0.38
CA ALA A 138 2.42 -10.41 -0.21
C ALA A 138 3.74 -11.20 -0.34
N ALA A 139 4.88 -10.52 -0.39
CA ALA A 139 6.20 -11.16 -0.49
C ALA A 139 6.91 -11.25 0.88
N GLY A 140 6.30 -10.74 1.94
CA GLY A 140 6.89 -10.75 3.28
C GLY A 140 6.97 -12.15 3.89
N PRO A 141 7.90 -12.37 4.82
CA PRO A 141 8.14 -13.68 5.43
C PRO A 141 7.24 -14.00 6.64
N MET A 142 6.51 -13.01 7.17
CA MET A 142 5.82 -13.13 8.46
C MET A 142 4.81 -14.27 8.52
N ALA A 143 4.01 -14.46 7.47
CA ALA A 143 3.04 -15.55 7.41
C ALA A 143 3.72 -16.91 7.56
N LYS A 144 4.90 -17.11 6.91
CA LYS A 144 5.70 -18.32 7.04
C LYS A 144 6.26 -18.50 8.45
N TRP A 145 6.82 -17.43 9.02
CA TRP A 145 7.38 -17.48 10.39
C TRP A 145 6.31 -17.78 11.44
N LEU A 146 5.07 -17.36 11.19
CA LEU A 146 3.91 -17.64 12.05
C LEU A 146 3.27 -19.03 11.81
N GLY A 147 3.85 -19.84 10.93
CA GLY A 147 3.37 -21.20 10.66
C GLY A 147 2.12 -21.28 9.77
N PHE A 148 1.73 -20.18 9.11
CA PHE A 148 0.64 -20.24 8.13
C PHE A 148 1.06 -21.04 6.91
N LYS A 149 0.12 -21.86 6.39
CA LYS A 149 0.33 -22.59 5.13
C LYS A 149 0.56 -21.59 4.00
N GLU A 150 1.68 -21.73 3.29
CA GLU A 150 1.96 -20.86 2.15
C GLU A 150 0.94 -21.10 1.03
N PRO A 151 0.19 -20.07 0.60
CA PRO A 151 -0.68 -20.20 -0.54
C PRO A 151 0.15 -20.39 -1.81
N LYS A 152 -0.39 -21.12 -2.80
CA LYS A 152 0.23 -21.16 -4.14
C LYS A 152 0.23 -19.73 -4.71
N ARG A 153 1.38 -19.10 -4.71
CA ARG A 153 1.54 -17.73 -5.22
C ARG A 153 1.57 -17.76 -6.75
N ARG A 154 0.72 -16.95 -7.39
CA ARG A 154 0.88 -16.59 -8.79
C ARG A 154 1.65 -15.28 -8.84
N MET A 155 2.86 -15.34 -9.38
CA MET A 155 3.71 -14.15 -9.50
C MET A 155 3.33 -13.40 -10.79
N ALA A 156 3.24 -12.08 -10.68
CA ALA A 156 3.15 -11.17 -11.82
C ALA A 156 4.26 -10.11 -11.69
N ALA A 157 4.89 -9.77 -12.80
CA ALA A 157 5.77 -8.61 -12.87
C ALA A 157 4.95 -7.38 -13.20
N ALA A 158 5.22 -6.25 -12.53
CA ALA A 158 4.67 -4.96 -12.86
C ALA A 158 5.82 -4.00 -13.21
N LEU A 159 5.70 -3.35 -14.36
CA LEU A 159 6.57 -2.25 -14.78
C LEU A 159 5.75 -0.97 -14.75
N GLU A 160 6.31 0.08 -14.21
CA GLU A 160 5.69 1.39 -14.11
C GLU A 160 6.62 2.42 -14.78
N ALA A 161 6.04 3.26 -15.61
CA ALA A 161 6.75 4.33 -16.30
C ALA A 161 5.93 5.61 -16.23
N PRO A 162 6.57 6.79 -16.29
CA PRO A 162 5.85 8.04 -16.45
C PRO A 162 4.94 8.02 -17.68
N ALA A 163 3.75 8.59 -17.56
CA ALA A 163 2.84 8.72 -18.68
C ALA A 163 3.47 9.58 -19.78
N ALA A 164 3.27 9.19 -21.04
CA ALA A 164 3.74 9.97 -22.17
C ALA A 164 3.06 11.37 -22.20
N PRO A 165 3.75 12.42 -22.66
CA PRO A 165 3.14 13.73 -22.83
C PRO A 165 1.89 13.66 -23.71
N GLY A 166 0.85 14.44 -23.37
CA GLY A 166 -0.40 14.51 -24.15
C GLY A 166 -1.39 13.37 -23.92
N GLN A 167 -1.13 12.45 -23.00
CA GLN A 167 -2.12 11.43 -22.63
C GLN A 167 -3.34 12.05 -21.93
N ASP A 168 -4.52 11.50 -22.23
CA ASP A 168 -5.77 11.84 -21.57
C ASP A 168 -5.73 11.41 -20.11
N LYS A 169 -5.71 12.39 -19.20
CA LYS A 169 -5.69 12.18 -17.75
C LYS A 169 -7.08 12.04 -17.14
N SER A 170 -8.13 12.12 -17.95
CA SER A 170 -9.52 12.01 -17.46
C SER A 170 -9.99 10.59 -17.25
N LYS A 171 -9.22 9.59 -17.68
CA LYS A 171 -9.63 8.19 -17.71
C LYS A 171 -8.55 7.25 -17.18
N ILE A 172 -8.99 6.12 -16.61
CA ILE A 172 -8.14 4.96 -16.42
C ILE A 172 -8.26 4.09 -17.66
N LEU A 173 -7.13 3.78 -18.30
CA LEU A 173 -7.09 2.97 -19.52
C LEU A 173 -6.60 1.56 -19.16
N PHE A 174 -7.32 0.53 -19.61
CA PHE A 174 -6.90 -0.85 -19.54
C PHE A 174 -6.84 -1.45 -20.96
N GLU A 175 -5.68 -1.95 -21.32
CA GLU A 175 -5.46 -2.66 -22.58
C GLU A 175 -5.20 -4.15 -22.32
N PHE A 176 -6.02 -5.00 -22.88
CA PHE A 176 -5.92 -6.46 -22.80
C PHE A 176 -5.54 -7.09 -24.14
N GLY A 177 -5.00 -8.30 -24.10
CA GLY A 177 -4.66 -9.09 -25.27
C GLY A 177 -3.36 -8.69 -25.99
N THR A 178 -2.75 -7.57 -25.62
CA THR A 178 -1.44 -7.15 -26.12
C THR A 178 -0.30 -7.87 -25.40
N ILE A 179 -0.46 -8.11 -24.09
CA ILE A 179 0.49 -8.86 -23.28
C ILE A 179 -0.09 -10.22 -22.95
N LYS A 180 0.67 -11.30 -23.20
CA LYS A 180 0.26 -12.67 -22.86
C LYS A 180 0.15 -12.82 -21.34
N ASN A 181 -1.03 -13.24 -20.87
CA ASN A 181 -1.35 -13.41 -19.44
C ASN A 181 -1.17 -12.14 -18.59
N GLY A 182 -1.31 -10.96 -19.21
CA GLY A 182 -1.18 -9.68 -18.56
C GLY A 182 -2.04 -8.60 -19.22
N TYR A 183 -1.87 -7.37 -18.75
CA TYR A 183 -2.55 -6.19 -19.29
C TYR A 183 -1.70 -4.95 -19.07
N ILE A 184 -2.03 -3.88 -19.78
CA ILE A 184 -1.45 -2.54 -19.60
C ILE A 184 -2.51 -1.65 -18.96
N TRP A 185 -2.13 -0.83 -18.04
CA TRP A 185 -2.98 0.23 -17.48
C TRP A 185 -2.28 1.58 -17.55
#